data_c53954946716541f132d757308b9e90a
#
_entry.id   c53954946716541f132d757308b9e90a
#
_cell.length_a   1.000
_cell.length_b   1.000
_cell.length_c   1.000
_cell.angle_alpha   90.00
_cell.angle_beta   90.00
_cell.angle_gamma   90.00
#
_symmetry.space_group_name_H-M   'P 1'
#
loop_
_entity.id
_entity.type
_entity.pdbx_description
1 polymer ?
#
loop_
_entity_poly.entity_id
_entity_poly.type
_entity_poly.pdbx_seq_one_letter_code
_entity_poly.pdbx_strand_id
1 'polypeptide(L)'
;MNQFEPYKRLIKLGFALILIALLTGLYGAIWINWYNKIIWAPFFRRGNWMMIFIYGLLLIFFMQLYGGFKIALLKRGNLIYSQILAVVVTNIITYFQISVQDKKFTAPLPLAVNLVGAVIIILAWTMTFLWLYRGMFPPRELLLISGDHSDYHLIEKMNAREDKYIISQIISYHEGPERVKAEIARYDSVIVGDIPAHERNYIIKYCFGRNIRTYSVPKISDILLRSSVELNLFDSPLLLSRNNQGLQIEQAIMKRIIDIIGSLVGIVITIPVFLI
;
A
#
# COMPACT_ATOMS: atom_id res chain seq x y z
N MET A 1 26.07 6.17 -6.16
CA MET A 1 25.20 5.05 -5.69
C MET A 1 25.09 5.08 -4.18
N ASN A 2 23.89 5.10 -3.62
CA ASN A 2 23.70 5.11 -2.17
C ASN A 2 24.03 3.70 -1.62
N GLN A 3 24.94 3.61 -0.65
CA GLN A 3 25.38 2.34 -0.05
C GLN A 3 24.23 1.50 0.56
N PHE A 4 23.12 2.16 0.92
CA PHE A 4 21.93 1.51 1.53
C PHE A 4 20.92 0.98 0.52
N GLU A 5 21.06 1.24 -0.80
CA GLU A 5 20.09 0.84 -1.82
C GLU A 5 19.81 -0.68 -1.85
N PRO A 6 20.81 -1.58 -1.72
CA PRO A 6 20.56 -3.02 -1.68
C PRO A 6 19.73 -3.45 -0.47
N TYR A 7 19.89 -2.78 0.66
CA TYR A 7 19.24 -3.12 1.93
C TYR A 7 17.85 -2.49 2.11
N LYS A 8 17.38 -1.71 1.14
CA LYS A 8 16.12 -0.96 1.20
C LYS A 8 14.90 -1.81 1.56
N ARG A 9 14.84 -3.05 1.04
CA ARG A 9 13.75 -3.99 1.35
C ARG A 9 13.83 -4.49 2.77
N LEU A 10 15.03 -4.85 3.24
CA LEU A 10 15.27 -5.34 4.60
C LEU A 10 14.97 -4.25 5.64
N ILE A 11 15.40 -3.02 5.39
CA ILE A 11 15.11 -1.87 6.27
C ILE A 11 13.61 -1.68 6.44
N LYS A 12 12.84 -1.68 5.34
CA LYS A 12 11.37 -1.57 5.39
C LYS A 12 10.73 -2.73 6.15
N LEU A 13 11.20 -3.96 5.93
CA LEU A 13 10.71 -5.14 6.63
C LEU A 13 11.00 -5.04 8.13
N GLY A 14 12.22 -4.66 8.52
CA GLY A 14 12.60 -4.49 9.92
C GLY A 14 11.70 -3.47 10.63
N PHE A 15 11.47 -2.33 10.00
CA PHE A 15 10.54 -1.32 10.55
C PHE A 15 9.10 -1.80 10.69
N ALA A 16 8.61 -2.56 9.70
CA ALA A 16 7.28 -3.14 9.76
C ALA A 16 7.17 -4.17 10.90
N LEU A 17 8.17 -5.03 11.06
CA LEU A 17 8.20 -6.03 12.14
C LEU A 17 8.23 -5.37 13.52
N ILE A 18 9.03 -4.31 13.70
CA ILE A 18 9.08 -3.59 14.97
C ILE A 18 7.72 -2.94 15.29
N LEU A 19 7.07 -2.31 14.30
CA LEU A 19 5.73 -1.75 14.51
C LEU A 19 4.72 -2.83 14.95
N ILE A 20 4.70 -3.98 14.27
CA ILE A 20 3.84 -5.10 14.65
C ILE A 20 4.15 -5.59 16.06
N ALA A 21 5.43 -5.73 16.40
CA ALA A 21 5.84 -6.15 17.75
C ALA A 21 5.39 -5.14 18.83
N LEU A 22 5.52 -3.83 18.58
CA LEU A 22 5.06 -2.78 19.50
C LEU A 22 3.55 -2.82 19.70
N LEU A 23 2.76 -2.90 18.62
CA LEU A 23 1.31 -2.93 18.68
C LEU A 23 0.78 -4.23 19.32
N THR A 24 1.37 -5.37 18.97
CA THR A 24 1.02 -6.67 19.57
C THR A 24 1.44 -6.72 21.04
N GLY A 25 2.58 -6.13 21.38
CA GLY A 25 3.05 -6.01 22.77
C GLY A 25 2.14 -5.13 23.63
N LEU A 26 1.66 -4.00 23.07
CA LEU A 26 0.67 -3.14 23.74
C LEU A 26 -0.62 -3.92 24.04
N TYR A 27 -1.16 -4.63 23.04
CA TYR A 27 -2.33 -5.47 23.24
C TYR A 27 -2.05 -6.57 24.29
N GLY A 28 -0.88 -7.22 24.22
CA GLY A 28 -0.48 -8.24 25.18
C GLY A 28 -0.45 -7.73 26.62
N ALA A 29 0.06 -6.52 26.83
CA ALA A 29 0.04 -5.87 28.15
C ALA A 29 -1.39 -5.62 28.65
N ILE A 30 -2.29 -5.13 27.77
CA ILE A 30 -3.69 -4.89 28.09
C ILE A 30 -4.42 -6.21 28.33
N TRP A 31 -4.16 -7.23 27.52
CA TRP A 31 -4.73 -8.57 27.69
C TRP A 31 -4.38 -9.15 29.06
N ILE A 32 -3.10 -9.23 29.40
CA ILE A 32 -2.62 -9.85 30.64
C ILE A 32 -3.06 -9.09 31.90
N ASN A 33 -2.95 -7.75 31.85
CA ASN A 33 -3.19 -6.93 33.04
C ASN A 33 -4.66 -6.57 33.25
N TRP A 34 -5.47 -6.62 32.21
CA TRP A 34 -6.86 -6.18 32.29
C TRP A 34 -7.85 -7.27 31.89
N TYR A 35 -7.94 -7.66 30.61
CA TYR A 35 -8.97 -8.61 30.17
C TYR A 35 -8.89 -9.97 30.83
N ASN A 36 -7.70 -10.55 30.93
CA ASN A 36 -7.52 -11.87 31.55
C ASN A 36 -7.90 -11.93 33.03
N LYS A 37 -8.04 -10.76 33.70
CA LYS A 37 -8.49 -10.67 35.10
C LYS A 37 -10.00 -10.51 35.22
N ILE A 38 -10.68 -10.08 34.16
CA ILE A 38 -12.11 -9.74 34.17
C ILE A 38 -12.96 -10.88 33.59
N ILE A 39 -12.41 -11.61 32.62
CA ILE A 39 -13.12 -12.74 31.97
C ILE A 39 -13.42 -13.85 32.93
N TRP A 40 -14.58 -14.48 32.74
CA TRP A 40 -15.09 -15.54 33.63
C TRP A 40 -14.16 -16.78 33.76
N ALA A 41 -13.42 -17.11 32.67
CA ALA A 41 -12.45 -18.21 32.66
C ALA A 41 -11.06 -17.65 32.23
N PRO A 42 -10.21 -17.22 33.20
CA PRO A 42 -8.87 -16.69 32.89
C PRO A 42 -7.99 -17.72 32.20
N PHE A 43 -7.23 -17.27 31.22
CA PHE A 43 -6.24 -18.08 30.53
C PHE A 43 -4.93 -18.19 31.34
N PHE A 44 -4.34 -19.40 31.33
CA PHE A 44 -3.03 -19.63 31.94
C PHE A 44 -1.95 -19.75 30.87
N ARG A 45 -0.73 -19.25 31.18
CA ARG A 45 0.49 -19.36 30.36
C ARG A 45 0.27 -19.44 28.83
N ARG A 46 0.09 -20.65 28.28
CA ARG A 46 -0.03 -20.89 26.82
C ARG A 46 -1.26 -20.24 26.21
N GLY A 47 -2.37 -20.19 26.92
CA GLY A 47 -3.59 -19.54 26.42
C GLY A 47 -3.43 -18.03 26.23
N ASN A 48 -2.70 -17.35 27.13
CA ASN A 48 -2.41 -15.93 26.98
C ASN A 48 -1.58 -15.65 25.72
N TRP A 49 -0.54 -16.45 25.47
CA TRP A 49 0.27 -16.31 24.26
C TRP A 49 -0.53 -16.57 22.99
N MET A 50 -1.47 -17.52 23.02
CA MET A 50 -2.37 -17.80 21.90
C MET A 50 -3.23 -16.57 21.57
N MET A 51 -3.81 -15.89 22.56
CA MET A 51 -4.60 -14.67 22.34
C MET A 51 -3.79 -13.54 21.75
N ILE A 52 -2.57 -13.33 22.26
CA ILE A 52 -1.63 -12.33 21.73
C ILE A 52 -1.23 -12.66 20.28
N PHE A 53 -0.96 -13.93 20.01
CA PHE A 53 -0.59 -14.41 18.67
C PHE A 53 -1.72 -14.23 17.66
N ILE A 54 -2.97 -14.58 18.03
CA ILE A 54 -4.14 -14.38 17.16
C ILE A 54 -4.32 -12.89 16.83
N TYR A 55 -4.21 -12.02 17.84
CA TYR A 55 -4.26 -10.56 17.60
C TYR A 55 -3.18 -10.10 16.62
N GLY A 56 -1.94 -10.57 16.80
CA GLY A 56 -0.82 -10.27 15.92
C GLY A 56 -1.06 -10.74 14.48
N LEU A 57 -1.60 -11.94 14.29
CA LEU A 57 -1.96 -12.46 12.96
C LEU A 57 -3.05 -11.63 12.29
N LEU A 58 -4.12 -11.28 13.02
CA LEU A 58 -5.18 -10.41 12.51
C LEU A 58 -4.61 -9.03 12.12
N LEU A 59 -3.76 -8.47 12.97
CA LEU A 59 -3.12 -7.19 12.71
C LEU A 59 -2.26 -7.23 11.44
N ILE A 60 -1.44 -8.26 11.25
CA ILE A 60 -0.63 -8.45 10.04
C ILE A 60 -1.54 -8.57 8.82
N PHE A 61 -2.60 -9.36 8.90
CA PHE A 61 -3.54 -9.54 7.80
C PHE A 61 -4.19 -8.21 7.38
N PHE A 62 -4.72 -7.43 8.33
CA PHE A 62 -5.35 -6.15 8.01
C PHE A 62 -4.34 -5.08 7.60
N MET A 63 -3.13 -5.07 8.17
CA MET A 63 -2.05 -4.20 7.71
C MET A 63 -1.68 -4.49 6.24
N GLN A 64 -1.66 -5.75 5.83
CA GLN A 64 -1.42 -6.15 4.44
C GLN A 64 -2.59 -5.72 3.54
N LEU A 65 -3.81 -5.96 3.98
CA LEU A 65 -5.04 -5.67 3.22
C LEU A 65 -5.18 -4.16 2.94
N TYR A 66 -5.04 -3.32 3.98
CA TYR A 66 -5.18 -1.86 3.86
C TYR A 66 -3.90 -1.16 3.38
N GLY A 67 -2.81 -1.89 3.20
CA GLY A 67 -1.55 -1.34 2.71
C GLY A 67 -0.73 -0.62 3.77
N GLY A 68 -0.91 -0.92 5.06
CA GLY A 68 -0.14 -0.38 6.17
C GLY A 68 1.37 -0.69 6.09
N PHE A 69 1.75 -1.72 5.30
CA PHE A 69 3.15 -2.05 4.99
C PHE A 69 3.71 -1.34 3.76
N LYS A 70 2.91 -0.55 3.02
CA LYS A 70 3.38 0.21 1.85
C LYS A 70 4.17 1.47 2.28
N ILE A 71 5.10 1.27 3.20
CA ILE A 71 5.98 2.30 3.75
C ILE A 71 6.81 2.91 2.61
N ALA A 72 6.92 4.24 2.61
CA ALA A 72 7.56 5.02 1.55
C ALA A 72 6.93 4.92 0.14
N LEU A 73 5.82 4.18 -0.05
CA LEU A 73 5.00 4.22 -1.27
C LEU A 73 3.84 5.20 -1.11
N LEU A 74 3.12 5.13 0.01
CA LEU A 74 2.00 6.01 0.32
C LEU A 74 2.48 7.38 0.82
N LYS A 75 1.64 8.40 0.69
CA LYS A 75 1.81 9.68 1.40
C LYS A 75 1.69 9.42 2.90
N ARG A 76 2.33 10.27 3.72
CA ARG A 76 2.37 10.10 5.19
C ARG A 76 0.99 9.89 5.81
N GLY A 77 0.03 10.76 5.47
CA GLY A 77 -1.33 10.67 5.99
C GLY A 77 -2.03 9.38 5.62
N ASN A 78 -1.92 8.95 4.34
CA ASN A 78 -2.54 7.71 3.87
C ASN A 78 -1.92 6.47 4.54
N LEU A 79 -0.62 6.49 4.83
CA LEU A 79 0.04 5.40 5.54
C LEU A 79 -0.48 5.29 6.98
N ILE A 80 -0.51 6.41 7.70
CA ILE A 80 -1.02 6.47 9.08
C ILE A 80 -2.49 6.04 9.11
N TYR A 81 -3.32 6.57 8.20
CA TYR A 81 -4.72 6.18 8.10
C TYR A 81 -4.89 4.67 7.88
N SER A 82 -4.13 4.08 6.95
CA SER A 82 -4.16 2.63 6.67
C SER A 82 -3.80 1.79 7.90
N GLN A 83 -2.81 2.24 8.67
CA GLN A 83 -2.37 1.56 9.89
C GLN A 83 -3.40 1.68 11.02
N ILE A 84 -3.98 2.86 11.22
CA ILE A 84 -5.05 3.08 12.21
C ILE A 84 -6.28 2.24 11.85
N LEU A 85 -6.69 2.24 10.57
CA LEU A 85 -7.83 1.44 10.11
C LEU A 85 -7.61 -0.06 10.37
N ALA A 86 -6.40 -0.56 10.13
CA ALA A 86 -6.05 -1.95 10.43
C ALA A 86 -6.21 -2.27 11.92
N VAL A 87 -5.76 -1.38 12.81
CA VAL A 87 -5.92 -1.57 14.27
C VAL A 87 -7.39 -1.50 14.69
N VAL A 88 -8.17 -0.55 14.15
CA VAL A 88 -9.60 -0.41 14.46
C VAL A 88 -10.35 -1.70 14.12
N VAL A 89 -10.16 -2.23 12.90
CA VAL A 89 -10.83 -3.47 12.48
C VAL A 89 -10.36 -4.66 13.31
N THR A 90 -9.06 -4.76 13.57
CA THR A 90 -8.51 -5.80 14.47
C THR A 90 -9.14 -5.73 15.85
N ASN A 91 -9.27 -4.54 16.44
CA ASN A 91 -9.88 -4.36 17.76
C ASN A 91 -11.36 -4.73 17.76
N ILE A 92 -12.11 -4.40 16.71
CA ILE A 92 -13.53 -4.79 16.59
C ILE A 92 -13.67 -6.31 16.60
N ILE A 93 -12.89 -7.01 15.76
CA ILE A 93 -12.94 -8.48 15.70
C ILE A 93 -12.51 -9.09 17.04
N THR A 94 -11.45 -8.57 17.63
CA THR A 94 -10.95 -9.01 18.95
C THR A 94 -11.99 -8.78 20.04
N TYR A 95 -12.75 -7.68 20.00
CA TYR A 95 -13.84 -7.42 20.93
C TYR A 95 -14.91 -8.52 20.89
N PHE A 96 -15.37 -8.89 19.69
CA PHE A 96 -16.32 -9.98 19.54
C PHE A 96 -15.73 -11.33 19.98
N GLN A 97 -14.47 -11.59 19.65
CA GLN A 97 -13.77 -12.79 20.07
C GLN A 97 -13.74 -12.92 21.61
N ILE A 98 -13.37 -11.85 22.33
CA ILE A 98 -13.34 -11.84 23.79
C ILE A 98 -14.76 -11.98 24.37
N SER A 99 -15.75 -11.28 23.78
CA SER A 99 -17.14 -11.37 24.24
C SER A 99 -17.74 -12.78 24.09
N VAL A 100 -17.40 -13.48 23.02
CA VAL A 100 -17.79 -14.88 22.83
C VAL A 100 -17.14 -15.79 23.89
N GLN A 101 -15.88 -15.57 24.21
CA GLN A 101 -15.18 -16.33 25.25
C GLN A 101 -15.74 -16.09 26.65
N ASP A 102 -16.12 -14.84 26.95
CA ASP A 102 -16.68 -14.44 28.24
C ASP A 102 -18.19 -14.73 28.33
N LYS A 103 -18.83 -15.24 27.24
CA LYS A 103 -20.28 -15.54 27.14
C LYS A 103 -21.16 -14.31 27.43
N LYS A 104 -20.63 -13.10 27.40
CA LYS A 104 -21.32 -11.84 27.59
C LYS A 104 -20.55 -10.72 26.89
N PHE A 105 -21.20 -9.59 26.66
CA PHE A 105 -20.51 -8.39 26.18
C PHE A 105 -19.56 -7.88 27.24
N THR A 106 -18.27 -7.97 26.97
CA THR A 106 -17.19 -7.53 27.86
C THR A 106 -17.06 -6.01 27.82
N ALA A 107 -16.49 -5.39 28.86
CA ALA A 107 -16.22 -3.94 28.85
C ALA A 107 -15.33 -3.54 27.67
N PRO A 108 -15.74 -2.56 26.83
CA PRO A 108 -14.95 -2.12 25.66
C PRO A 108 -13.78 -1.22 26.03
N LEU A 109 -13.75 -0.67 27.26
CA LEU A 109 -12.78 0.32 27.71
C LEU A 109 -11.32 -0.10 27.50
N PRO A 110 -10.88 -1.33 27.82
CA PRO A 110 -9.49 -1.73 27.60
C PRO A 110 -9.07 -1.71 26.13
N LEU A 111 -9.97 -2.09 25.20
CA LEU A 111 -9.69 -1.98 23.76
C LEU A 111 -9.71 -0.54 23.27
N ALA A 112 -10.50 0.33 23.88
CA ALA A 112 -10.41 1.78 23.60
C ALA A 112 -9.06 2.35 24.03
N VAL A 113 -8.55 1.94 25.21
CA VAL A 113 -7.19 2.30 25.66
C VAL A 113 -6.13 1.72 24.71
N ASN A 114 -6.30 0.46 24.24
CA ASN A 114 -5.44 -0.13 23.22
C ASN A 114 -5.42 0.70 21.94
N LEU A 115 -6.59 1.15 21.48
CA LEU A 115 -6.69 1.97 20.27
C LEU A 115 -5.96 3.31 20.42
N VAL A 116 -6.16 4.01 21.52
CA VAL A 116 -5.48 5.29 21.80
C VAL A 116 -3.96 5.08 21.86
N GLY A 117 -3.50 4.08 22.60
CA GLY A 117 -2.07 3.74 22.69
C GLY A 117 -1.48 3.36 21.34
N ALA A 118 -2.23 2.58 20.54
CA ALA A 118 -1.82 2.19 19.20
C ALA A 118 -1.69 3.39 18.26
N VAL A 119 -2.63 4.35 18.32
CA VAL A 119 -2.56 5.59 17.53
C VAL A 119 -1.30 6.38 17.88
N ILE A 120 -0.98 6.52 19.17
CA ILE A 120 0.24 7.21 19.62
C ILE A 120 1.49 6.50 19.09
N ILE A 121 1.56 5.17 19.21
CA ILE A 121 2.68 4.36 18.70
C ILE A 121 2.80 4.53 17.18
N ILE A 122 1.70 4.42 16.43
CA ILE A 122 1.70 4.57 14.97
C ILE A 122 2.23 5.94 14.58
N LEU A 123 1.74 7.01 15.19
CA LEU A 123 2.18 8.36 14.89
C LEU A 123 3.68 8.53 15.18
N ALA A 124 4.12 8.20 16.40
CA ALA A 124 5.51 8.33 16.80
C ALA A 124 6.44 7.48 15.91
N TRP A 125 6.10 6.21 15.72
CA TRP A 125 6.91 5.26 14.95
C TRP A 125 6.99 5.64 13.47
N THR A 126 5.85 5.98 12.85
CA THR A 126 5.82 6.35 11.42
C THR A 126 6.57 7.65 11.16
N MET A 127 6.46 8.65 12.06
CA MET A 127 7.21 9.90 11.93
C MET A 127 8.72 9.67 12.07
N THR A 128 9.14 8.92 13.09
CA THR A 128 10.54 8.56 13.33
C THR A 128 11.11 7.79 12.13
N PHE A 129 10.36 6.81 11.62
CA PHE A 129 10.80 6.05 10.46
C PHE A 129 10.94 6.91 9.21
N LEU A 130 9.96 7.74 8.90
CA LEU A 130 10.02 8.59 7.70
C LEU A 130 11.17 9.60 7.78
N TRP A 131 11.47 10.08 8.98
CA TRP A 131 12.64 10.94 9.20
C TRP A 131 13.96 10.20 8.92
N LEU A 132 14.15 9.02 9.53
CA LEU A 132 15.32 8.17 9.31
C LEU A 132 15.45 7.73 7.85
N TYR A 133 14.32 7.34 7.25
CA TYR A 133 14.27 6.86 5.86
C TYR A 133 14.69 7.96 4.86
N ARG A 134 14.29 9.20 5.09
CA ARG A 134 14.71 10.34 4.24
C ARG A 134 16.21 10.63 4.38
N GLY A 135 16.76 10.52 5.57
CA GLY A 135 18.21 10.66 5.77
C GLY A 135 19.02 9.60 5.04
N MET A 136 18.51 8.35 5.01
CA MET A 136 19.17 7.24 4.30
C MET A 136 18.92 7.25 2.79
N PHE A 137 17.75 7.71 2.34
CA PHE A 137 17.31 7.67 0.94
C PHE A 137 16.80 9.05 0.52
N PRO A 138 17.68 9.96 0.12
CA PRO A 138 17.30 11.27 -0.39
C PRO A 138 16.42 11.14 -1.65
N PRO A 139 15.66 12.18 -2.01
CA PRO A 139 14.88 12.22 -3.23
C PRO A 139 15.76 11.97 -4.45
N ARG A 140 15.20 11.27 -5.45
CA ARG A 140 15.92 10.99 -6.69
C ARG A 140 15.77 12.13 -7.68
N GLU A 141 16.87 12.52 -8.25
CA GLU A 141 16.88 13.42 -9.38
C GLU A 141 16.45 12.69 -10.65
N LEU A 142 15.54 13.30 -11.40
CA LEU A 142 14.91 12.72 -12.58
C LEU A 142 15.07 13.66 -13.78
N LEU A 143 15.41 13.09 -14.92
CA LEU A 143 15.26 13.74 -16.22
C LEU A 143 13.86 13.43 -16.75
N LEU A 144 13.06 14.44 -17.11
CA LEU A 144 11.79 14.29 -17.79
C LEU A 144 11.99 14.44 -19.29
N ILE A 145 11.64 13.41 -20.06
CA ILE A 145 11.57 13.47 -21.52
C ILE A 145 10.13 13.79 -21.89
N SER A 146 9.90 15.03 -22.33
CA SER A 146 8.57 15.54 -22.66
C SER A 146 8.17 15.23 -24.10
N GLY A 147 6.86 15.05 -24.31
CA GLY A 147 6.23 14.89 -25.62
C GLY A 147 5.66 16.18 -26.20
N ASP A 148 4.76 16.02 -27.16
CA ASP A 148 4.08 17.13 -27.84
C ASP A 148 2.99 17.75 -26.95
N HIS A 149 2.46 16.97 -26.01
CA HIS A 149 1.46 17.44 -25.07
C HIS A 149 2.11 17.90 -23.77
N SER A 150 1.49 18.90 -23.15
CA SER A 150 1.97 19.43 -21.88
C SER A 150 1.94 18.34 -20.80
N ASP A 151 3.11 17.93 -20.34
CA ASP A 151 3.28 17.03 -19.20
C ASP A 151 3.00 17.73 -17.83
N TYR A 152 2.32 18.89 -17.86
CA TYR A 152 2.07 19.72 -16.67
C TYR A 152 1.46 18.93 -15.52
N HIS A 153 0.43 18.14 -15.79
CA HIS A 153 -0.22 17.29 -14.76
C HIS A 153 0.72 16.20 -14.21
N LEU A 154 1.65 15.71 -15.03
CA LEU A 154 2.66 14.74 -14.58
C LEU A 154 3.66 15.42 -13.66
N ILE A 155 4.14 16.59 -14.04
CA ILE A 155 5.06 17.42 -13.26
C ILE A 155 4.42 17.78 -11.91
N GLU A 156 3.18 18.26 -11.91
CA GLU A 156 2.43 18.59 -10.69
C GLU A 156 2.29 17.38 -9.75
N LYS A 157 1.93 16.21 -10.29
CA LYS A 157 1.82 14.98 -9.51
C LYS A 157 3.15 14.51 -8.95
N MET A 158 4.23 14.69 -9.69
CA MET A 158 5.58 14.32 -9.24
C MET A 158 6.07 15.30 -8.18
N ASN A 159 5.85 16.61 -8.37
CA ASN A 159 6.19 17.64 -7.38
C ASN A 159 5.36 17.47 -6.08
N ALA A 160 4.14 16.96 -6.16
CA ALA A 160 3.38 16.58 -4.94
C ALA A 160 4.07 15.46 -4.13
N ARG A 161 5.18 14.88 -4.61
CA ARG A 161 5.99 13.84 -4.01
C ARG A 161 7.48 14.21 -3.95
N GLU A 162 7.78 15.46 -3.60
CA GLU A 162 9.16 15.96 -3.39
C GLU A 162 9.96 15.11 -2.40
N ASP A 163 9.26 14.36 -1.53
CA ASP A 163 9.87 13.39 -0.63
C ASP A 163 10.57 12.23 -1.35
N LYS A 164 10.33 12.06 -2.67
CA LYS A 164 10.86 10.92 -3.45
C LYS A 164 11.54 11.33 -4.75
N TYR A 165 11.04 12.35 -5.39
CA TYR A 165 11.37 12.70 -6.76
C TYR A 165 11.61 14.20 -6.89
N ILE A 166 12.66 14.55 -7.59
CA ILE A 166 12.96 15.93 -8.00
C ILE A 166 13.18 15.90 -9.51
N ILE A 167 12.36 16.62 -10.28
CA ILE A 167 12.59 16.79 -11.71
C ILE A 167 13.66 17.88 -11.86
N SER A 168 14.89 17.45 -12.17
CA SER A 168 16.03 18.37 -12.28
C SER A 168 16.11 19.03 -13.65
N GLN A 169 15.66 18.32 -14.70
CA GLN A 169 15.71 18.81 -16.08
C GLN A 169 14.58 18.24 -16.91
N ILE A 170 14.13 19.01 -17.88
CA ILE A 170 13.15 18.62 -18.89
C ILE A 170 13.80 18.74 -20.25
N ILE A 171 13.70 17.70 -21.08
CA ILE A 171 14.19 17.68 -22.46
C ILE A 171 13.06 17.22 -23.39
N SER A 172 12.94 17.85 -24.55
CA SER A 172 11.99 17.40 -25.56
C SER A 172 12.58 16.23 -26.38
N TYR A 173 11.75 15.23 -26.69
CA TYR A 173 12.20 14.14 -27.55
C TYR A 173 12.53 14.61 -28.99
N HIS A 174 12.01 15.75 -29.42
CA HIS A 174 12.32 16.39 -30.72
C HIS A 174 13.77 16.85 -30.85
N GLU A 175 14.51 16.98 -29.75
CA GLU A 175 15.91 17.39 -29.80
C GLU A 175 16.84 16.35 -30.44
N GLY A 176 16.28 15.23 -30.83
CA GLY A 176 16.97 14.17 -31.54
C GLY A 176 17.52 13.06 -30.61
N PRO A 177 17.63 11.83 -31.11
CA PRO A 177 17.95 10.67 -30.31
C PRO A 177 19.33 10.73 -29.65
N GLU A 178 20.33 11.31 -30.32
CA GLU A 178 21.69 11.35 -29.77
C GLU A 178 21.81 12.32 -28.60
N ARG A 179 21.13 13.49 -28.68
CA ARG A 179 21.11 14.47 -27.60
C ARG A 179 20.32 13.93 -26.38
N VAL A 180 19.18 13.31 -26.64
CA VAL A 180 18.37 12.66 -25.58
C VAL A 180 19.19 11.57 -24.88
N LYS A 181 19.93 10.73 -25.60
CA LYS A 181 20.81 9.72 -25.01
C LYS A 181 21.93 10.33 -24.17
N ALA A 182 22.56 11.40 -24.66
CA ALA A 182 23.63 12.07 -23.95
C ALA A 182 23.16 12.64 -22.60
N GLU A 183 21.94 13.20 -22.56
CA GLU A 183 21.36 13.69 -21.32
C GLU A 183 20.91 12.54 -20.41
N ILE A 184 20.27 11.48 -20.94
CA ILE A 184 19.90 10.29 -20.17
C ILE A 184 21.11 9.69 -19.42
N ALA A 185 22.28 9.67 -20.06
CA ALA A 185 23.48 9.10 -19.47
C ALA A 185 23.99 9.82 -18.21
N ARG A 186 23.52 11.04 -17.94
CA ARG A 186 23.87 11.85 -16.78
C ARG A 186 22.99 11.56 -15.56
N TYR A 187 21.88 10.83 -15.75
CA TYR A 187 20.90 10.59 -14.71
C TYR A 187 20.76 9.10 -14.38
N ASP A 188 20.58 8.79 -13.11
CA ASP A 188 20.29 7.44 -12.63
C ASP A 188 18.81 7.03 -12.85
N SER A 189 17.97 8.01 -13.15
CA SER A 189 16.52 7.79 -13.30
C SER A 189 15.90 8.78 -14.29
N VAL A 190 15.01 8.27 -15.14
CA VAL A 190 14.36 9.02 -16.21
C VAL A 190 12.86 8.81 -16.18
N ILE A 191 12.10 9.86 -16.46
CA ILE A 191 10.66 9.79 -16.73
C ILE A 191 10.43 9.98 -18.22
N VAL A 192 9.74 9.05 -18.84
CA VAL A 192 9.30 9.16 -20.23
C VAL A 192 7.83 9.59 -20.22
N GLY A 193 7.59 10.81 -20.66
CA GLY A 193 6.26 11.40 -20.79
C GLY A 193 5.44 10.80 -21.94
N ASP A 194 4.43 11.53 -22.40
CA ASP A 194 3.60 11.05 -23.51
C ASP A 194 4.28 11.37 -24.87
N ILE A 195 5.16 10.46 -25.29
CA ILE A 195 5.87 10.50 -26.56
C ILE A 195 5.40 9.38 -27.50
N PRO A 196 5.67 9.44 -28.81
CA PRO A 196 5.31 8.37 -29.74
C PRO A 196 5.84 7.00 -29.31
N ALA A 197 5.08 5.94 -29.59
CA ALA A 197 5.38 4.59 -29.08
C ALA A 197 6.74 4.07 -29.56
N HIS A 198 7.14 4.40 -30.77
CA HIS A 198 8.43 3.99 -31.36
C HIS A 198 9.59 4.58 -30.54
N GLU A 199 9.59 5.90 -30.33
CA GLU A 199 10.62 6.62 -29.59
C GLU A 199 10.65 6.17 -28.12
N ARG A 200 9.48 5.99 -27.50
CA ARG A 200 9.37 5.49 -26.15
C ARG A 200 10.03 4.12 -25.98
N ASN A 201 9.72 3.19 -26.88
CA ASN A 201 10.29 1.83 -26.85
C ASN A 201 11.82 1.85 -27.02
N TYR A 202 12.30 2.74 -27.89
CA TYR A 202 13.73 2.95 -28.08
C TYR A 202 14.42 3.44 -26.81
N ILE A 203 13.87 4.48 -26.17
CA ILE A 203 14.40 5.07 -24.94
C ILE A 203 14.36 4.03 -23.79
N ILE A 204 13.25 3.31 -23.64
CA ILE A 204 13.12 2.27 -22.59
C ILE A 204 14.19 1.20 -22.77
N LYS A 205 14.39 0.69 -23.99
CA LYS A 205 15.45 -0.31 -24.29
C LYS A 205 16.84 0.23 -24.00
N TYR A 206 17.11 1.46 -24.38
CA TYR A 206 18.39 2.12 -24.10
C TYR A 206 18.67 2.24 -22.59
N CYS A 207 17.68 2.71 -21.83
CA CYS A 207 17.77 2.83 -20.38
C CYS A 207 17.96 1.46 -19.71
N PHE A 208 17.20 0.43 -20.18
CA PHE A 208 17.31 -0.93 -19.67
C PHE A 208 18.72 -1.51 -19.86
N GLY A 209 19.31 -1.34 -21.05
CA GLY A 209 20.66 -1.81 -21.35
C GLY A 209 21.75 -1.14 -20.50
N ARG A 210 21.47 0.04 -19.95
CA ARG A 210 22.39 0.81 -19.07
C ARG A 210 22.03 0.77 -17.60
N ASN A 211 21.04 -0.03 -17.22
CA ASN A 211 20.56 -0.13 -15.84
C ASN A 211 20.05 1.21 -15.26
N ILE A 212 19.53 2.08 -16.13
CA ILE A 212 18.93 3.36 -15.76
C ILE A 212 17.46 3.10 -15.42
N ARG A 213 17.01 3.57 -14.25
CA ARG A 213 15.63 3.38 -13.83
C ARG A 213 14.68 4.26 -14.63
N THR A 214 13.71 3.62 -15.31
CA THR A 214 12.77 4.31 -16.16
C THR A 214 11.36 4.29 -15.59
N TYR A 215 10.73 5.45 -15.54
CA TYR A 215 9.31 5.63 -15.28
C TYR A 215 8.64 6.01 -16.60
N SER A 216 7.56 5.39 -16.98
CA SER A 216 6.84 5.72 -18.20
C SER A 216 5.36 5.92 -17.95
N VAL A 217 4.76 6.86 -18.65
CA VAL A 217 3.31 7.02 -18.68
C VAL A 217 2.73 5.87 -19.52
N PRO A 218 1.86 5.01 -18.95
CA PRO A 218 1.32 3.87 -19.67
C PRO A 218 0.36 4.34 -20.76
N LYS A 219 0.49 3.77 -21.96
CA LYS A 219 -0.49 3.91 -23.05
C LYS A 219 -1.59 2.85 -22.94
N ILE A 220 -2.69 3.03 -23.65
CA ILE A 220 -3.81 2.09 -23.64
C ILE A 220 -3.34 0.67 -24.01
N SER A 221 -2.44 0.53 -24.99
CA SER A 221 -1.82 -0.74 -25.37
C SER A 221 -1.11 -1.42 -24.19
N ASP A 222 -0.39 -0.66 -23.36
CA ASP A 222 0.34 -1.21 -22.21
C ASP A 222 -0.63 -1.72 -21.13
N ILE A 223 -1.75 -0.99 -20.94
CA ILE A 223 -2.80 -1.37 -19.99
C ILE A 223 -3.47 -2.67 -20.47
N LEU A 224 -3.77 -2.78 -21.76
CA LEU A 224 -4.37 -3.97 -22.36
C LEU A 224 -3.43 -5.18 -22.26
N LEU A 225 -2.15 -5.01 -22.59
CA LEU A 225 -1.14 -6.08 -22.48
C LEU A 225 -0.94 -6.51 -21.03
N ARG A 226 -0.95 -5.57 -20.06
CA ARG A 226 -0.82 -5.90 -18.64
C ARG A 226 -2.02 -6.68 -18.10
N SER A 227 -3.20 -6.49 -18.67
CA SER A 227 -4.43 -7.20 -18.29
C SER A 227 -4.65 -8.50 -19.06
N SER A 228 -3.80 -8.81 -20.06
CA SER A 228 -3.90 -10.03 -20.85
C SER A 228 -3.49 -11.26 -20.04
N VAL A 229 -4.04 -12.42 -20.46
CA VAL A 229 -3.69 -13.72 -19.90
C VAL A 229 -2.55 -14.30 -20.71
N GLU A 230 -1.49 -14.73 -20.03
CA GLU A 230 -0.39 -15.42 -20.69
C GLU A 230 -0.79 -16.87 -21.00
N LEU A 231 -0.72 -17.22 -22.27
CA LEU A 231 -0.95 -18.57 -22.78
C LEU A 231 0.39 -19.12 -23.26
N ASN A 232 0.85 -20.20 -22.65
CA ASN A 232 2.03 -20.91 -23.11
C ASN A 232 1.61 -21.97 -24.14
N LEU A 233 1.78 -21.66 -25.43
CA LEU A 233 1.61 -22.61 -26.51
C LEU A 233 3.00 -23.11 -26.91
N PHE A 234 3.32 -24.34 -26.49
CA PHE A 234 4.66 -24.92 -26.61
C PHE A 234 5.72 -23.99 -25.98
N ASP A 235 6.76 -23.63 -26.72
CA ASP A 235 7.86 -22.77 -26.24
C ASP A 235 7.62 -21.26 -26.49
N SER A 236 6.43 -20.87 -26.97
CA SER A 236 6.13 -19.51 -27.34
C SER A 236 5.05 -18.91 -26.39
N PRO A 237 5.38 -17.92 -25.57
CA PRO A 237 4.38 -17.21 -24.79
C PRO A 237 3.52 -16.32 -25.69
N LEU A 238 2.20 -16.48 -25.58
CA LEU A 238 1.21 -15.64 -26.26
C LEU A 238 0.42 -14.84 -25.21
N LEU A 239 0.17 -13.58 -25.48
CA LEU A 239 -0.65 -12.71 -24.63
C LEU A 239 -2.06 -12.62 -25.22
N LEU A 240 -3.03 -13.24 -24.55
CA LEU A 240 -4.45 -13.14 -24.92
C LEU A 240 -5.04 -11.88 -24.27
N SER A 241 -5.30 -10.86 -25.07
CA SER A 241 -6.01 -9.67 -24.62
C SER A 241 -7.49 -10.02 -24.33
N ARG A 242 -8.00 -9.57 -23.20
CA ARG A 242 -9.42 -9.78 -22.86
C ARG A 242 -10.31 -8.92 -23.75
N ASN A 243 -11.39 -9.51 -24.24
CA ASN A 243 -12.45 -8.77 -24.94
C ASN A 243 -13.10 -7.75 -24.00
N ASN A 244 -13.50 -6.60 -24.55
CA ASN A 244 -14.20 -5.55 -23.80
C ASN A 244 -15.69 -5.92 -23.58
N GLN A 245 -15.95 -7.08 -22.97
CA GLN A 245 -17.31 -7.61 -22.73
C GLN A 245 -17.86 -7.23 -21.34
N GLY A 246 -17.21 -6.30 -20.62
CA GLY A 246 -17.60 -5.91 -19.28
C GLY A 246 -17.28 -6.97 -18.22
N LEU A 247 -18.11 -7.05 -17.18
CA LEU A 247 -17.92 -8.00 -16.08
C LEU A 247 -18.23 -9.43 -16.55
N GLN A 248 -17.39 -10.38 -16.21
CA GLN A 248 -17.70 -11.81 -16.38
C GLN A 248 -18.93 -12.19 -15.53
N ILE A 249 -19.66 -13.22 -15.95
CA ILE A 249 -20.89 -13.65 -15.27
C ILE A 249 -20.67 -13.86 -13.77
N GLU A 250 -19.57 -14.48 -13.38
CA GLU A 250 -19.18 -14.70 -11.97
C GLU A 250 -18.99 -13.39 -11.22
N GLN A 251 -18.32 -12.41 -11.84
CA GLN A 251 -18.11 -11.09 -11.25
C GLN A 251 -19.42 -10.30 -11.15
N ALA A 252 -20.30 -10.44 -12.13
CA ALA A 252 -21.62 -9.82 -12.12
C ALA A 252 -22.51 -10.41 -11.02
N ILE A 253 -22.48 -11.72 -10.82
CA ILE A 253 -23.18 -12.41 -9.72
C ILE A 253 -22.63 -11.94 -8.36
N MET A 254 -21.31 -11.97 -8.16
CA MET A 254 -20.68 -11.51 -6.92
C MET A 254 -21.02 -10.04 -6.61
N LYS A 255 -20.95 -9.18 -7.63
CA LYS A 255 -21.37 -7.79 -7.49
C LYS A 255 -22.83 -7.71 -7.03
N ARG A 256 -23.73 -8.46 -7.67
CA ARG A 256 -25.17 -8.43 -7.32
C ARG A 256 -25.43 -8.89 -5.88
N ILE A 257 -24.71 -9.92 -5.42
CA ILE A 257 -24.80 -10.39 -4.04
C ILE A 257 -24.35 -9.28 -3.07
N ILE A 258 -23.21 -8.63 -3.34
CA ILE A 258 -22.69 -7.54 -2.50
C ILE A 258 -23.67 -6.35 -2.50
N ASP A 259 -24.23 -5.98 -3.65
CA ASP A 259 -25.21 -4.90 -3.77
C ASP A 259 -26.49 -5.19 -2.96
N ILE A 260 -26.99 -6.44 -3.01
CA ILE A 260 -28.19 -6.86 -2.25
C ILE A 260 -27.90 -6.86 -0.73
N ILE A 261 -26.80 -7.44 -0.31
CA ILE A 261 -26.43 -7.46 1.12
C ILE A 261 -26.20 -6.03 1.63
N GLY A 262 -25.47 -5.21 0.87
CA GLY A 262 -25.20 -3.82 1.23
C GLY A 262 -26.47 -2.97 1.32
N SER A 263 -27.40 -3.13 0.37
CA SER A 263 -28.68 -2.42 0.40
C SER A 263 -29.56 -2.88 1.57
N LEU A 264 -29.61 -4.18 1.86
CA LEU A 264 -30.38 -4.71 2.98
C LEU A 264 -29.85 -4.21 4.33
N VAL A 265 -28.54 -4.23 4.53
CA VAL A 265 -27.89 -3.65 5.72
C VAL A 265 -28.15 -2.14 5.79
N GLY A 266 -28.05 -1.43 4.67
CA GLY A 266 -28.36 -0.01 4.59
C GLY A 266 -29.81 0.29 5.00
N ILE A 267 -30.77 -0.48 4.51
CA ILE A 267 -32.19 -0.35 4.88
C ILE A 267 -32.39 -0.58 6.39
N VAL A 268 -31.84 -1.65 6.95
CA VAL A 268 -31.96 -1.96 8.38
C VAL A 268 -31.42 -0.84 9.26
N ILE A 269 -30.30 -0.20 8.85
CA ILE A 269 -29.69 0.90 9.61
C ILE A 269 -30.50 2.20 9.47
N THR A 270 -31.09 2.45 8.29
CA THR A 270 -31.78 3.71 8.01
C THR A 270 -33.24 3.71 8.42
N ILE A 271 -33.93 2.57 8.47
CA ILE A 271 -35.34 2.47 8.92
C ILE A 271 -35.59 3.23 10.24
N PRO A 272 -34.80 3.03 11.33
CA PRO A 272 -35.07 3.74 12.58
C PRO A 272 -34.93 5.26 12.45
N VAL A 273 -34.07 5.73 11.54
CA VAL A 273 -33.85 7.18 11.30
C VAL A 273 -35.01 7.81 10.53
N PHE A 274 -35.68 7.05 9.66
CA PHE A 274 -36.85 7.53 8.90
C PHE A 274 -38.19 7.35 9.63
N LEU A 275 -38.22 6.58 10.72
CA LEU A 275 -39.42 6.39 11.53
C LEU A 275 -39.53 7.38 12.72
N ILE A 276 -38.50 8.21 12.92
CA ILE A 276 -38.47 9.33 13.88
C ILE A 276 -38.78 10.63 13.13
#